data_007afeecd5c726151be601cbe23283ab
#
_entry.id   007afeecd5c726151be601cbe23283ab
#
_cell.length_a   1.000
_cell.length_b   1.000
_cell.length_c   1.000
_cell.angle_alpha   90.00
_cell.angle_beta   90.00
_cell.angle_gamma   90.00
#
_symmetry.space_group_name_H-M   'P 1'
#
loop_
_entity.id
_entity.type
_entity.pdbx_description
1 polymer ?
#
loop_
_entity_poly.entity_id
_entity_poly.type
_entity_poly.pdbx_seq_one_letter_code
_entity_poly.pdbx_strand_id
1 'polypeptide(L)'
;WCARGIRSQKDMLQGCSYAEFSTDYQSCFNESGILYCDDIGQLPGDIQKRLKQRGVKSMLQCAIRDNGVFKGWVGFDDCTSHCLWTISQIEVLSFVSELLSLFLLKQRAQDSAVDLAEDLRTILDHQNSWIYVVDMESHELLFINDKTYRLAPDSRLGMSCHEAFFKNDKPCQRCPMKQVEDKINYTMEVYNPVLKVWSSADASRIHWGGKDACLLCCHDITCYKKAEENSANQ
;
A
#
# COMPACT_ATOMS: atom_id res chain seq x y z
N TRP A 1 -27.43 -9.48 -3.46
CA TRP A 1 -28.50 -10.32 -4.04
C TRP A 1 -29.83 -10.00 -3.40
N CYS A 2 -30.92 -10.09 -4.17
CA CYS A 2 -32.28 -9.84 -3.70
C CYS A 2 -33.19 -10.92 -4.27
N ALA A 3 -34.08 -11.48 -3.46
CA ALA A 3 -35.02 -12.49 -3.90
C ALA A 3 -36.04 -11.91 -4.88
N ARG A 4 -36.64 -12.78 -5.74
CA ARG A 4 -37.66 -12.37 -6.69
C ARG A 4 -38.88 -11.79 -5.95
N GLY A 5 -39.30 -10.60 -6.36
CA GLY A 5 -40.43 -9.88 -5.74
C GLY A 5 -40.04 -8.95 -4.56
N ILE A 6 -38.79 -8.99 -4.11
CA ILE A 6 -38.27 -8.07 -3.09
C ILE A 6 -37.54 -6.92 -3.78
N ARG A 7 -37.86 -5.67 -3.41
CA ARG A 7 -37.20 -4.48 -3.96
C ARG A 7 -35.75 -4.40 -3.47
N SER A 8 -34.79 -4.28 -4.41
CA SER A 8 -33.41 -4.03 -4.07
C SER A 8 -33.25 -2.70 -3.32
N GLN A 9 -32.46 -2.72 -2.26
CA GLN A 9 -32.12 -1.55 -1.45
C GLN A 9 -30.67 -1.11 -1.67
N LYS A 10 -29.99 -1.67 -2.67
CA LYS A 10 -28.57 -1.42 -2.95
C LYS A 10 -28.27 0.08 -3.05
N ASP A 11 -29.00 0.80 -3.87
CA ASP A 11 -28.74 2.22 -4.13
C ASP A 11 -28.97 3.11 -2.90
N MET A 12 -29.86 2.68 -2.00
CA MET A 12 -30.15 3.39 -0.75
C MET A 12 -29.12 3.12 0.34
N LEU A 13 -28.48 1.93 0.33
CA LEU A 13 -27.55 1.50 1.38
C LEU A 13 -26.08 1.66 0.98
N GLN A 14 -25.80 1.88 -0.30
CA GLN A 14 -24.44 2.03 -0.78
C GLN A 14 -23.82 3.34 -0.28
N GLY A 15 -22.67 3.26 0.38
CA GLY A 15 -21.96 4.43 0.92
C GLY A 15 -22.49 4.95 2.25
N CYS A 16 -23.50 4.31 2.86
CA CYS A 16 -24.01 4.69 4.18
C CYS A 16 -22.99 4.36 5.27
N SER A 17 -22.80 5.30 6.20
CA SER A 17 -21.97 5.08 7.40
C SER A 17 -22.69 4.17 8.40
N TYR A 18 -21.94 3.37 9.17
CA TYR A 18 -22.49 2.59 10.29
C TYR A 18 -23.21 3.47 11.33
N ALA A 19 -22.70 4.67 11.58
CA ALA A 19 -23.32 5.64 12.49
C ALA A 19 -24.73 6.07 12.05
N GLU A 20 -25.03 6.00 10.76
CA GLU A 20 -26.37 6.26 10.22
C GLU A 20 -27.34 5.11 10.50
N PHE A 21 -26.83 3.89 10.74
CA PHE A 21 -27.68 2.74 11.08
C PHE A 21 -28.15 2.78 12.55
N SER A 22 -27.23 2.93 13.46
CA SER A 22 -27.44 3.16 14.90
C SER A 22 -26.09 3.41 15.55
N THR A 23 -26.05 4.27 16.55
CA THR A 23 -24.85 4.52 17.35
C THR A 23 -24.36 3.27 18.10
N ASP A 24 -25.19 2.25 18.23
CA ASP A 24 -24.89 1.04 18.99
C ASP A 24 -25.27 -0.28 18.29
N TYR A 25 -25.31 -0.28 16.95
CA TYR A 25 -25.63 -1.51 16.20
C TYR A 25 -24.68 -2.67 16.48
N GLN A 26 -23.43 -2.35 16.76
CA GLN A 26 -22.41 -3.33 17.09
C GLN A 26 -22.75 -4.13 18.37
N SER A 27 -23.42 -3.54 19.35
CA SER A 27 -23.80 -4.20 20.59
C SER A 27 -24.90 -5.27 20.43
N CYS A 28 -25.58 -5.28 19.29
CA CYS A 28 -26.57 -6.30 18.96
C CYS A 28 -25.93 -7.66 18.62
N PHE A 29 -24.66 -7.69 18.28
CA PHE A 29 -23.94 -8.93 17.99
C PHE A 29 -23.45 -9.58 19.28
N ASN A 30 -23.63 -10.90 19.40
CA ASN A 30 -23.12 -11.66 20.53
C ASN A 30 -21.56 -11.75 20.51
N GLU A 31 -20.97 -12.38 21.52
CA GLU A 31 -19.52 -12.56 21.63
C GLU A 31 -18.89 -13.25 20.40
N SER A 32 -19.63 -14.20 19.80
CA SER A 32 -19.22 -14.88 18.57
C SER A 32 -19.42 -14.04 17.31
N GLY A 33 -19.90 -12.79 17.42
CA GLY A 33 -20.13 -11.91 16.28
C GLY A 33 -21.37 -12.27 15.45
N ILE A 34 -22.35 -12.92 16.06
CA ILE A 34 -23.59 -13.32 15.41
C ILE A 34 -24.75 -12.49 15.97
N LEU A 35 -25.55 -11.95 15.08
CA LEU A 35 -26.85 -11.37 15.38
C LEU A 35 -27.90 -12.17 14.61
N TYR A 36 -28.74 -12.92 15.33
CA TYR A 36 -29.92 -13.53 14.71
C TYR A 36 -31.18 -13.10 15.44
N CYS A 37 -32.21 -12.92 14.70
CA CYS A 37 -33.51 -12.47 15.21
C CYS A 37 -34.62 -13.06 14.34
N ASP A 38 -35.49 -13.86 14.93
CA ASP A 38 -36.67 -14.44 14.28
C ASP A 38 -37.82 -13.44 14.20
N ASP A 39 -37.85 -12.44 15.09
CA ASP A 39 -38.75 -11.30 15.07
C ASP A 39 -38.01 -10.01 15.45
N ILE A 40 -37.89 -9.09 14.49
CA ILE A 40 -37.27 -7.78 14.72
C ILE A 40 -37.92 -6.97 15.81
N GLY A 41 -39.12 -7.37 16.27
CA GLY A 41 -39.79 -6.77 17.43
C GLY A 41 -39.00 -6.84 18.73
N GLN A 42 -38.00 -7.75 18.81
CA GLN A 42 -37.13 -7.94 19.97
C GLN A 42 -35.92 -6.99 19.98
N LEU A 43 -35.67 -6.27 18.89
CA LEU A 43 -34.52 -5.37 18.76
C LEU A 43 -34.81 -3.99 19.37
N PRO A 44 -33.75 -3.20 19.72
CA PRO A 44 -33.92 -1.82 20.17
C PRO A 44 -34.77 -0.97 19.21
N GLY A 45 -35.57 -0.06 19.76
CA GLY A 45 -36.66 0.59 19.02
C GLY A 45 -36.22 1.42 17.81
N ASP A 46 -35.04 2.01 17.81
CA ASP A 46 -34.46 2.75 16.68
C ASP A 46 -34.08 1.80 15.53
N ILE A 47 -33.44 0.68 15.85
CA ILE A 47 -33.07 -0.39 14.91
C ILE A 47 -34.33 -1.04 14.35
N GLN A 48 -35.28 -1.42 15.22
CA GLN A 48 -36.56 -1.98 14.84
C GLN A 48 -37.29 -1.09 13.83
N LYS A 49 -37.39 0.22 14.11
CA LYS A 49 -38.06 1.18 13.24
C LYS A 49 -37.46 1.22 11.84
N ARG A 50 -36.14 1.23 11.75
CA ARG A 50 -35.42 1.25 10.45
C ARG A 50 -35.61 -0.05 9.67
N LEU A 51 -35.54 -1.20 10.34
CA LEU A 51 -35.75 -2.51 9.72
C LEU A 51 -37.19 -2.67 9.24
N LYS A 52 -38.18 -2.21 10.02
CA LYS A 52 -39.59 -2.19 9.61
C LYS A 52 -39.83 -1.34 8.36
N GLN A 53 -39.18 -0.18 8.25
CA GLN A 53 -39.28 0.67 7.05
C GLN A 53 -38.73 -0.04 5.79
N ARG A 54 -37.79 -0.96 5.98
CA ARG A 54 -37.21 -1.78 4.93
C ARG A 54 -38.00 -3.07 4.66
N GLY A 55 -39.05 -3.33 5.42
CA GLY A 55 -39.88 -4.52 5.29
C GLY A 55 -39.26 -5.79 5.87
N VAL A 56 -38.17 -5.68 6.64
CA VAL A 56 -37.51 -6.82 7.26
C VAL A 56 -38.39 -7.37 8.40
N LYS A 57 -38.50 -8.70 8.50
CA LYS A 57 -39.26 -9.41 9.55
C LYS A 57 -38.37 -10.23 10.45
N SER A 58 -37.36 -10.87 9.87
CA SER A 58 -36.33 -11.63 10.58
C SER A 58 -34.98 -11.47 9.92
N MET A 59 -33.90 -11.74 10.64
CA MET A 59 -32.54 -11.53 10.12
C MET A 59 -31.53 -12.48 10.75
N LEU A 60 -30.49 -12.78 9.99
CA LEU A 60 -29.26 -13.44 10.43
C LEU A 60 -28.08 -12.67 9.87
N GLN A 61 -27.22 -12.16 10.75
CA GLN A 61 -26.06 -11.37 10.36
C GLN A 61 -24.82 -11.83 11.14
N CYS A 62 -23.67 -11.84 10.49
CA CYS A 62 -22.37 -12.15 11.07
C CYS A 62 -21.43 -10.98 10.92
N ALA A 63 -20.78 -10.59 12.01
CA ALA A 63 -19.85 -9.47 12.07
C ALA A 63 -18.57 -9.78 11.28
N ILE A 64 -18.10 -8.79 10.54
CA ILE A 64 -16.75 -8.77 9.94
C ILE A 64 -15.84 -8.02 10.91
N ARG A 65 -14.76 -8.65 11.36
CA ARG A 65 -13.83 -8.07 12.35
C ARG A 65 -12.39 -8.12 11.85
N ASP A 66 -11.62 -7.14 12.28
CA ASP A 66 -10.16 -7.07 12.09
C ASP A 66 -9.50 -6.90 13.45
N ASN A 67 -8.70 -7.86 13.89
CA ASN A 67 -8.07 -7.88 15.21
C ASN A 67 -9.08 -7.57 16.35
N GLY A 68 -10.28 -8.14 16.26
CA GLY A 68 -11.36 -7.93 17.22
C GLY A 68 -12.17 -6.64 17.01
N VAL A 69 -11.72 -5.72 16.15
CA VAL A 69 -12.42 -4.47 15.84
C VAL A 69 -13.50 -4.71 14.81
N PHE A 70 -14.73 -4.28 15.11
CA PHE A 70 -15.87 -4.38 14.20
C PHE A 70 -15.65 -3.51 12.96
N LYS A 71 -15.75 -4.11 11.77
CA LYS A 71 -15.59 -3.45 10.47
C LYS A 71 -16.85 -3.46 9.62
N GLY A 72 -17.84 -4.27 9.99
CA GLY A 72 -19.09 -4.41 9.27
C GLY A 72 -19.76 -5.73 9.57
N TRP A 73 -20.71 -6.08 8.72
CA TRP A 73 -21.39 -7.37 8.77
C TRP A 73 -21.79 -7.86 7.40
N VAL A 74 -22.06 -9.14 7.30
CA VAL A 74 -22.71 -9.81 6.17
C VAL A 74 -23.91 -10.58 6.69
N GLY A 75 -25.00 -10.65 5.93
CA GLY A 75 -26.15 -11.38 6.41
C GLY A 75 -27.31 -11.48 5.43
N PHE A 76 -28.37 -12.08 5.92
CA PHE A 76 -29.65 -12.22 5.25
C PHE A 76 -30.75 -11.54 6.05
N ASP A 77 -31.56 -10.75 5.36
CA ASP A 77 -32.80 -10.15 5.88
C ASP A 77 -33.97 -10.87 5.20
N ASP A 78 -34.87 -11.49 5.96
CA ASP A 78 -36.13 -12.05 5.45
C ASP A 78 -37.22 -10.99 5.57
N CYS A 79 -37.77 -10.62 4.40
CA CYS A 79 -38.87 -9.64 4.30
C CYS A 79 -40.23 -10.30 4.16
N THR A 80 -40.30 -11.63 4.08
CA THR A 80 -41.53 -12.36 3.78
C THR A 80 -42.16 -12.98 5.03
N SER A 81 -41.33 -13.54 5.91
CA SER A 81 -41.78 -14.30 7.09
C SER A 81 -40.88 -14.10 8.29
N HIS A 82 -41.39 -14.50 9.45
CA HIS A 82 -40.58 -14.73 10.63
C HIS A 82 -39.87 -16.07 10.46
N CYS A 83 -38.55 -16.04 10.24
CA CYS A 83 -37.76 -17.21 9.92
C CYS A 83 -37.00 -17.70 11.18
N LEU A 84 -37.16 -18.96 11.51
CA LEU A 84 -36.32 -19.63 12.52
C LEU A 84 -35.02 -20.08 11.85
N TRP A 85 -33.90 -19.44 12.18
CA TRP A 85 -32.59 -19.74 11.65
C TRP A 85 -32.05 -21.04 12.26
N THR A 86 -31.69 -22.00 11.43
CA THR A 86 -31.10 -23.26 11.87
C THR A 86 -29.63 -23.12 12.22
N ILE A 87 -29.11 -24.01 13.07
CA ILE A 87 -27.69 -24.05 13.42
C ILE A 87 -26.82 -24.13 12.16
N SER A 88 -27.18 -24.98 11.20
CA SER A 88 -26.43 -25.12 9.95
C SER A 88 -26.40 -23.82 9.12
N GLN A 89 -27.48 -23.06 9.09
CA GLN A 89 -27.50 -21.75 8.41
C GLN A 89 -26.58 -20.75 9.11
N ILE A 90 -26.57 -20.74 10.42
CA ILE A 90 -25.69 -19.88 11.23
C ILE A 90 -24.23 -20.25 10.98
N GLU A 91 -23.87 -21.53 11.04
CA GLU A 91 -22.52 -22.04 10.81
C GLU A 91 -22.01 -21.69 9.40
N VAL A 92 -22.82 -21.91 8.38
CA VAL A 92 -22.46 -21.59 6.99
C VAL A 92 -22.24 -20.08 6.82
N LEU A 93 -23.12 -19.23 7.36
CA LEU A 93 -22.96 -17.79 7.23
C LEU A 93 -21.77 -17.28 8.04
N SER A 94 -21.50 -17.84 9.21
CA SER A 94 -20.31 -17.53 10.01
C SER A 94 -19.03 -17.85 9.24
N PHE A 95 -18.95 -19.02 8.62
CA PHE A 95 -17.82 -19.40 7.78
C PHE A 95 -17.64 -18.46 6.59
N VAL A 96 -18.73 -18.11 5.89
CA VAL A 96 -18.69 -17.12 4.80
C VAL A 96 -18.22 -15.76 5.31
N SER A 97 -18.68 -15.33 6.48
CA SER A 97 -18.25 -14.06 7.10
C SER A 97 -16.75 -14.05 7.41
N GLU A 98 -16.20 -15.16 7.92
CA GLU A 98 -14.75 -15.28 8.16
C GLU A 98 -13.95 -15.21 6.86
N LEU A 99 -14.38 -15.93 5.82
CA LEU A 99 -13.73 -15.86 4.50
C LEU A 99 -13.77 -14.47 3.90
N LEU A 100 -14.92 -13.78 3.99
CA LEU A 100 -15.06 -12.40 3.52
C LEU A 100 -14.18 -11.44 4.32
N SER A 101 -14.11 -11.62 5.64
CA SER A 101 -13.24 -10.83 6.51
C SER A 101 -11.79 -10.94 6.07
N LEU A 102 -11.28 -12.16 5.90
CA LEU A 102 -9.91 -12.41 5.45
C LEU A 102 -9.64 -11.81 4.06
N PHE A 103 -10.57 -11.97 3.13
CA PHE A 103 -10.44 -11.44 1.76
C PHE A 103 -10.43 -9.92 1.75
N LEU A 104 -11.40 -9.26 2.39
CA LEU A 104 -11.53 -7.80 2.40
C LEU A 104 -10.34 -7.14 3.12
N LEU A 105 -9.88 -7.74 4.22
CA LEU A 105 -8.72 -7.23 4.96
C LEU A 105 -7.44 -7.36 4.17
N LYS A 106 -7.23 -8.50 3.49
CA LYS A 106 -6.09 -8.70 2.59
C LYS A 106 -6.10 -7.68 1.45
N GLN A 107 -7.25 -7.46 0.81
CA GLN A 107 -7.37 -6.50 -0.28
C GLN A 107 -7.04 -5.08 0.18
N ARG A 108 -7.60 -4.63 1.32
CA ARG A 108 -7.28 -3.31 1.88
C ARG A 108 -5.81 -3.15 2.23
N ALA A 109 -5.17 -4.19 2.77
CA ALA A 109 -3.74 -4.15 3.07
C ALA A 109 -2.90 -4.02 1.78
N GLN A 110 -3.30 -4.70 0.71
CA GLN A 110 -2.65 -4.58 -0.60
C GLN A 110 -2.83 -3.18 -1.19
N ASP A 111 -4.06 -2.64 -1.19
CA ASP A 111 -4.36 -1.30 -1.70
C ASP A 111 -3.54 -0.25 -0.94
N SER A 112 -3.53 -0.31 0.40
CA SER A 112 -2.74 0.60 1.23
C SER A 112 -1.23 0.49 0.98
N ALA A 113 -0.72 -0.70 0.67
CA ALA A 113 0.69 -0.90 0.34
C ALA A 113 1.03 -0.29 -1.03
N VAL A 114 0.13 -0.38 -2.00
CA VAL A 114 0.28 0.26 -3.32
C VAL A 114 0.28 1.78 -3.17
N ASP A 115 -0.70 2.35 -2.46
CA ASP A 115 -0.80 3.79 -2.22
C ASP A 115 0.48 4.33 -1.55
N LEU A 116 0.97 3.63 -0.51
CA LEU A 116 2.21 4.01 0.17
C LEU A 116 3.43 3.94 -0.76
N ALA A 117 3.50 2.93 -1.63
CA ALA A 117 4.59 2.80 -2.59
C ALA A 117 4.56 3.94 -3.62
N GLU A 118 3.38 4.37 -4.08
CA GLU A 118 3.20 5.51 -4.98
C GLU A 118 3.58 6.83 -4.29
N ASP A 119 3.19 7.03 -3.03
CA ASP A 119 3.56 8.20 -2.23
C ASP A 119 5.08 8.29 -2.05
N LEU A 120 5.73 7.18 -1.68
CA LEU A 120 7.19 7.11 -1.52
C LEU A 120 7.90 7.40 -2.85
N ARG A 121 7.41 6.84 -3.95
CA ARG A 121 7.94 7.14 -5.29
C ARG A 121 7.82 8.63 -5.61
N THR A 122 6.67 9.22 -5.35
CA THR A 122 6.42 10.66 -5.57
C THR A 122 7.41 11.51 -4.77
N ILE A 123 7.68 11.16 -3.51
CA ILE A 123 8.67 11.86 -2.69
C ILE A 123 10.07 11.75 -3.31
N LEU A 124 10.47 10.56 -3.74
CA LEU A 124 11.79 10.32 -4.35
C LEU A 124 11.93 11.07 -5.69
N ASP A 125 10.88 11.12 -6.49
CA ASP A 125 10.88 11.81 -7.79
C ASP A 125 10.94 13.33 -7.67
N HIS A 126 10.48 13.89 -6.54
CA HIS A 126 10.55 15.33 -6.24
C HIS A 126 11.86 15.76 -5.53
N GLN A 127 12.74 14.80 -5.19
CA GLN A 127 14.06 15.15 -4.65
C GLN A 127 14.96 15.80 -5.74
N ASN A 128 15.79 16.77 -5.32
CA ASN A 128 16.78 17.38 -6.21
C ASN A 128 18.01 16.52 -6.46
N SER A 129 18.06 15.34 -5.88
CA SER A 129 19.16 14.38 -5.96
C SER A 129 18.86 13.30 -6.98
N TRP A 130 19.89 12.79 -7.64
CA TRP A 130 19.80 11.56 -8.44
C TRP A 130 19.83 10.38 -7.49
N ILE A 131 18.75 9.62 -7.49
CA ILE A 131 18.61 8.46 -6.60
C ILE A 131 18.46 7.22 -7.47
N TYR A 132 19.34 6.25 -7.24
CA TYR A 132 19.25 4.97 -7.92
C TYR A 132 19.76 3.84 -7.02
N VAL A 133 19.25 2.64 -7.27
CA VAL A 133 19.61 1.41 -6.56
C VAL A 133 20.26 0.46 -7.55
N VAL A 134 21.36 -0.14 -7.15
CA VAL A 134 22.17 -1.05 -7.97
C VAL A 134 22.37 -2.37 -7.23
N ASP A 135 22.22 -3.47 -7.94
CA ASP A 135 22.54 -4.81 -7.47
C ASP A 135 24.05 -4.93 -7.22
N MET A 136 24.45 -5.38 -6.03
CA MET A 136 25.87 -5.45 -5.63
C MET A 136 26.68 -6.46 -6.47
N GLU A 137 26.03 -7.50 -6.99
CA GLU A 137 26.69 -8.57 -7.75
C GLU A 137 26.71 -8.27 -9.26
N SER A 138 25.52 -7.99 -9.85
CA SER A 138 25.40 -7.79 -11.30
C SER A 138 25.68 -6.36 -11.76
N HIS A 139 25.68 -5.38 -10.86
CA HIS A 139 25.76 -3.95 -11.15
C HIS A 139 24.54 -3.41 -11.93
N GLU A 140 23.45 -4.16 -11.99
CA GLU A 140 22.24 -3.76 -12.68
C GLU A 140 21.44 -2.71 -11.89
N LEU A 141 20.85 -1.75 -12.61
CA LEU A 141 19.94 -0.78 -12.03
C LEU A 141 18.62 -1.45 -11.64
N LEU A 142 18.31 -1.44 -10.35
CA LEU A 142 17.08 -1.96 -9.75
C LEU A 142 16.01 -0.88 -9.58
N PHE A 143 16.44 0.37 -9.40
CA PHE A 143 15.58 1.55 -9.26
C PHE A 143 16.29 2.79 -9.76
N ILE A 144 15.54 3.71 -10.35
CA ILE A 144 15.97 5.09 -10.67
C ILE A 144 14.80 6.04 -10.39
N ASN A 145 15.08 7.21 -9.80
CA ASN A 145 14.07 8.25 -9.67
C ASN A 145 13.98 9.10 -10.96
N ASP A 146 12.95 9.92 -11.07
CA ASP A 146 12.70 10.76 -12.24
C ASP A 146 13.88 11.73 -12.53
N LYS A 147 14.51 12.27 -11.49
CA LYS A 147 15.69 13.14 -11.64
C LYS A 147 16.88 12.40 -12.29
N THR A 148 17.12 11.15 -11.91
CA THR A 148 18.14 10.29 -12.53
C THR A 148 17.82 10.01 -13.99
N TYR A 149 16.56 9.69 -14.28
CA TYR A 149 16.12 9.45 -15.66
C TYR A 149 16.27 10.68 -16.56
N ARG A 150 15.93 11.88 -16.05
CA ARG A 150 16.12 13.14 -16.81
C ARG A 150 17.58 13.46 -17.07
N LEU A 151 18.47 13.11 -16.15
CA LEU A 151 19.92 13.29 -16.32
C LEU A 151 20.52 12.31 -17.34
N ALA A 152 20.07 11.07 -17.31
CA ALA A 152 20.52 9.98 -18.18
C ALA A 152 19.32 9.30 -18.87
N PRO A 153 18.72 9.91 -19.91
CA PRO A 153 17.46 9.43 -20.53
C PRO A 153 17.54 8.04 -21.17
N ASP A 154 18.75 7.60 -21.51
CA ASP A 154 18.99 6.27 -22.07
C ASP A 154 19.04 5.16 -21.01
N SER A 155 19.08 5.52 -19.72
CA SER A 155 19.14 4.53 -18.64
C SER A 155 17.86 3.71 -18.55
N ARG A 156 17.99 2.42 -18.25
CA ARG A 156 16.88 1.46 -18.10
C ARG A 156 17.13 0.56 -16.90
N LEU A 157 16.08 0.10 -16.25
CA LEU A 157 16.18 -0.95 -15.24
C LEU A 157 16.75 -2.22 -15.88
N GLY A 158 17.62 -2.92 -15.16
CA GLY A 158 18.36 -4.08 -15.66
C GLY A 158 19.63 -3.76 -16.45
N MET A 159 19.86 -2.49 -16.79
CA MET A 159 21.11 -2.04 -17.42
C MET A 159 22.21 -1.86 -16.36
N SER A 160 23.46 -2.13 -16.70
CA SER A 160 24.54 -1.91 -15.73
C SER A 160 24.77 -0.41 -15.48
N CYS A 161 25.04 -0.03 -14.23
CA CYS A 161 25.20 1.37 -13.83
C CYS A 161 26.36 2.07 -14.55
N HIS A 162 27.46 1.35 -14.80
CA HIS A 162 28.63 1.90 -15.51
C HIS A 162 28.35 2.11 -17.00
N GLU A 163 27.52 1.30 -17.62
CA GLU A 163 27.05 1.51 -19.00
C GLU A 163 26.05 2.68 -19.04
N ALA A 164 25.07 2.71 -18.14
CA ALA A 164 24.05 3.73 -18.09
C ALA A 164 24.61 5.15 -17.93
N PHE A 165 25.51 5.33 -16.96
CA PHE A 165 25.98 6.66 -16.56
C PHE A 165 27.36 7.05 -17.09
N PHE A 166 28.24 6.09 -17.41
CA PHE A 166 29.60 6.36 -17.86
C PHE A 166 29.91 5.85 -19.26
N LYS A 167 28.95 5.15 -19.91
CA LYS A 167 29.12 4.51 -21.22
C LYS A 167 30.34 3.59 -21.27
N ASN A 168 30.64 2.90 -20.18
CA ASN A 168 31.75 1.98 -20.02
C ASN A 168 31.27 0.53 -20.04
N ASP A 169 32.07 -0.36 -20.64
CA ASP A 169 31.81 -1.80 -20.68
C ASP A 169 32.21 -2.51 -19.37
N LYS A 170 32.90 -1.81 -18.48
CA LYS A 170 33.46 -2.37 -17.23
C LYS A 170 33.12 -1.48 -16.02
N PRO A 171 33.01 -2.06 -14.82
CA PRO A 171 32.80 -1.31 -13.59
C PRO A 171 33.84 -0.23 -13.38
N CYS A 172 33.43 0.89 -12.78
CA CYS A 172 34.28 2.03 -12.49
C CYS A 172 35.47 1.64 -11.61
N GLN A 173 36.67 2.18 -11.89
CA GLN A 173 37.85 1.90 -11.05
C GLN A 173 37.64 2.36 -9.59
N ARG A 174 37.05 3.55 -9.41
CA ARG A 174 36.69 4.12 -8.12
C ARG A 174 35.17 3.99 -7.94
N CYS A 175 34.71 2.75 -7.73
CA CYS A 175 33.30 2.47 -7.55
C CYS A 175 32.90 2.65 -6.09
N PRO A 176 31.91 3.49 -5.76
CA PRO A 176 31.44 3.65 -4.39
C PRO A 176 30.89 2.35 -3.81
N MET A 177 30.33 1.46 -4.61
CA MET A 177 29.81 0.17 -4.19
C MET A 177 30.89 -0.71 -3.53
N LYS A 178 32.13 -0.72 -4.07
CA LYS A 178 33.26 -1.46 -3.47
C LYS A 178 33.66 -0.92 -2.10
N GLN A 179 33.36 0.35 -1.82
CA GLN A 179 33.71 0.96 -0.55
C GLN A 179 32.69 0.69 0.55
N VAL A 180 31.45 0.34 0.19
CA VAL A 180 30.40 -0.03 1.15
C VAL A 180 30.36 -1.53 1.46
N GLU A 181 31.22 -2.37 0.87
CA GLU A 181 31.34 -3.77 1.25
C GLU A 181 31.73 -3.91 2.74
N ASP A 182 32.65 -3.04 3.21
CA ASP A 182 33.13 -3.03 4.59
C ASP A 182 32.53 -1.92 5.47
N LYS A 183 31.68 -1.06 4.90
CA LYS A 183 31.10 0.11 5.59
C LYS A 183 29.61 0.20 5.33
N ILE A 184 28.86 0.70 6.30
CA ILE A 184 27.41 0.91 6.14
C ILE A 184 27.13 2.02 5.12
N ASN A 185 27.91 3.11 5.15
CA ASN A 185 27.79 4.27 4.27
C ASN A 185 29.16 4.74 3.80
N TYR A 186 29.21 5.29 2.60
CA TYR A 186 30.42 5.87 2.02
C TYR A 186 30.06 7.07 1.14
N THR A 187 30.73 8.20 1.37
CA THR A 187 30.55 9.43 0.56
C THR A 187 31.79 9.68 -0.27
N MET A 188 31.61 10.03 -1.53
CA MET A 188 32.71 10.45 -2.41
C MET A 188 32.26 11.51 -3.40
N GLU A 189 33.22 12.35 -3.79
CA GLU A 189 33.03 13.26 -4.91
C GLU A 189 33.56 12.62 -6.19
N VAL A 190 32.77 12.70 -7.26
CA VAL A 190 33.11 12.14 -8.56
C VAL A 190 32.72 13.07 -9.70
N TYR A 191 33.61 13.24 -10.67
CA TYR A 191 33.29 13.89 -11.94
C TYR A 191 32.80 12.85 -12.94
N ASN A 192 31.65 13.09 -13.53
CA ASN A 192 31.14 12.27 -14.60
C ASN A 192 31.40 12.97 -15.94
N PRO A 193 32.33 12.47 -16.80
CA PRO A 193 32.69 13.12 -18.05
C PRO A 193 31.58 13.02 -19.11
N VAL A 194 30.71 12.00 -19.04
CA VAL A 194 29.60 11.81 -19.98
C VAL A 194 28.47 12.81 -19.69
N LEU A 195 28.12 12.93 -18.44
CA LEU A 195 27.06 13.82 -17.96
C LEU A 195 27.56 15.25 -17.72
N LYS A 196 28.90 15.46 -17.70
CA LYS A 196 29.59 16.74 -17.47
C LYS A 196 29.19 17.39 -16.12
N VAL A 197 29.06 16.60 -15.09
CA VAL A 197 28.69 17.04 -13.75
C VAL A 197 29.67 16.54 -12.69
N TRP A 198 29.93 17.39 -11.69
CA TRP A 198 30.50 16.97 -10.42
C TRP A 198 29.39 16.55 -9.47
N SER A 199 29.49 15.39 -8.86
CA SER A 199 28.52 14.93 -7.88
C SER A 199 29.19 14.51 -6.58
N SER A 200 28.52 14.82 -5.45
CA SER A 200 28.75 14.14 -4.19
C SER A 200 27.82 12.94 -4.14
N ALA A 201 28.39 11.74 -4.12
CA ALA A 201 27.68 10.48 -4.13
C ALA A 201 27.74 9.84 -2.75
N ASP A 202 26.59 9.71 -2.12
CA ASP A 202 26.38 8.96 -0.87
C ASP A 202 25.91 7.55 -1.23
N ALA A 203 26.72 6.56 -0.92
CA ALA A 203 26.44 5.15 -1.14
C ALA A 203 26.10 4.46 0.18
N SER A 204 25.03 3.67 0.19
CA SER A 204 24.58 2.90 1.35
C SER A 204 24.21 1.49 0.94
N ARG A 205 24.69 0.49 1.69
CA ARG A 205 24.30 -0.90 1.48
C ARG A 205 22.91 -1.14 2.04
N ILE A 206 22.02 -1.69 1.22
CA ILE A 206 20.62 -1.94 1.58
C ILE A 206 20.20 -3.32 1.11
N HIS A 207 19.05 -3.78 1.62
CA HIS A 207 18.36 -4.95 1.08
C HIS A 207 17.18 -4.47 0.21
N TRP A 208 17.15 -4.86 -1.06
CA TRP A 208 16.16 -4.41 -2.03
C TRP A 208 15.57 -5.58 -2.82
N GLY A 209 14.27 -5.82 -2.65
CA GLY A 209 13.58 -6.88 -3.40
C GLY A 209 14.18 -8.28 -3.23
N GLY A 210 14.72 -8.61 -2.04
CA GLY A 210 15.37 -9.89 -1.76
C GLY A 210 16.85 -9.96 -2.19
N LYS A 211 17.41 -8.88 -2.73
CA LYS A 211 18.81 -8.78 -3.19
C LYS A 211 19.64 -7.89 -2.29
N ASP A 212 20.93 -8.15 -2.25
CA ASP A 212 21.92 -7.24 -1.69
C ASP A 212 22.18 -6.10 -2.69
N ALA A 213 21.99 -4.87 -2.28
CA ALA A 213 21.99 -3.73 -3.19
C ALA A 213 22.67 -2.52 -2.57
N CYS A 214 23.03 -1.56 -3.42
CA CYS A 214 23.56 -0.27 -3.03
C CYS A 214 22.59 0.83 -3.44
N LEU A 215 22.15 1.62 -2.48
CA LEU A 215 21.45 2.87 -2.71
C LEU A 215 22.49 3.97 -2.92
N LEU A 216 22.39 4.69 -4.02
CA LEU A 216 23.20 5.85 -4.30
C LEU A 216 22.31 7.10 -4.37
N CYS A 217 22.67 8.09 -3.55
CA CYS A 217 22.06 9.42 -3.56
C CYS A 217 23.12 10.43 -3.98
N CYS A 218 22.95 11.05 -5.14
CA CYS A 218 23.96 11.91 -5.72
C CYS A 218 23.45 13.35 -5.81
N HIS A 219 24.24 14.29 -5.31
CA HIS A 219 23.96 15.73 -5.36
C HIS A 219 24.88 16.42 -6.37
N ASP A 220 24.33 17.33 -7.16
CA ASP A 220 25.12 18.17 -8.07
C ASP A 220 25.92 19.21 -7.29
N ILE A 221 27.23 19.10 -7.34
CA ILE A 221 28.17 20.04 -6.72
C ILE A 221 29.00 20.83 -7.76
N THR A 222 28.56 20.82 -9.02
CA THR A 222 29.30 21.43 -10.14
C THR A 222 29.54 22.93 -9.90
N CYS A 223 28.53 23.66 -9.42
CA CYS A 223 28.66 25.07 -9.13
C CYS A 223 29.67 25.35 -8.02
N TYR A 224 29.66 24.49 -6.97
CA TYR A 224 30.62 24.59 -5.86
C TYR A 224 32.06 24.36 -6.36
N LYS A 225 32.30 23.31 -7.15
CA LYS A 225 33.63 23.02 -7.71
C LYS A 225 34.19 24.12 -8.60
N LYS A 226 33.35 24.73 -9.44
CA LYS A 226 33.72 25.87 -10.25
C LYS A 226 34.10 27.11 -9.41
N ALA A 227 33.39 27.37 -8.32
CA ALA A 227 33.70 28.46 -7.41
C ALA A 227 35.04 28.24 -6.69
N GLU A 228 35.30 27.00 -6.27
CA GLU A 228 36.55 26.59 -5.63
C GLU A 228 37.76 26.76 -6.55
N GLU A 229 37.65 26.33 -7.84
CA GLU A 229 38.69 26.51 -8.86
C GLU A 229 38.97 27.99 -9.13
N ASN A 230 37.92 28.82 -9.23
CA ASN A 230 38.09 30.25 -9.46
C ASN A 230 38.78 30.96 -8.28
N SER A 231 38.52 30.52 -7.06
CA SER A 231 39.14 31.08 -5.85
C SER A 231 40.61 30.68 -5.70
N ALA A 232 40.98 29.50 -6.21
CA ALA A 232 42.36 28.97 -6.17
C ALA A 232 43.26 29.61 -7.26
N ASN A 233 42.67 30.25 -8.27
CA ASN A 233 43.39 30.92 -9.38
C ASN A 233 43.53 32.45 -9.18
N GLN A 234 43.10 32.98 -8.07
CA GLN A 234 43.31 34.36 -7.61
C GLN A 234 44.41 34.46 -6.57
#